data_f09d91bb814865432e3718308503ef0c
#
_entry.id   f09d91bb814865432e3718308503ef0c
#
_cell.length_a   1.000
_cell.length_b   1.000
_cell.length_c   1.000
_cell.angle_alpha   90.00
_cell.angle_beta   90.00
_cell.angle_gamma   90.00
#
_symmetry.space_group_name_H-M   'P 1'
#
loop_
_entity.id
_entity.type
_entity.pdbx_description
1 polymer ?
#
loop_
_entity_poly.entity_id
_entity_poly.type
_entity_poly.pdbx_seq_one_letter_code
_entity_poly.pdbx_strand_id
1 'polypeptide(L)'
;MCIRDSYSIWRKACVNGTLNGLCTILDCNIAELGAQKAAESMVRTIVSEFASIAAKEGIILDQEEVYQHIASTYDPDNIGLHYPSMYQDLIKNHRLTEIDYINGAIWRKGQKYDIATPYCAFLTQLVHAKEGILGAE
;
A
#
# COMPACT_ATOMS: atom_id res chain seq x y z
N MET A 1 -2.56 -10.09 -21.84
CA MET A 1 -2.38 -8.73 -21.29
C MET A 1 -1.09 -8.14 -21.84
N CYS A 2 -1.12 -6.91 -22.35
CA CYS A 2 0.09 -6.27 -22.87
C CYS A 2 0.94 -5.68 -21.73
N ILE A 3 2.23 -5.40 -22.01
CA ILE A 3 3.17 -4.89 -21.02
C ILE A 3 2.68 -3.57 -20.42
N ARG A 4 2.09 -2.68 -21.23
CA ARG A 4 1.57 -1.39 -20.77
C ARG A 4 0.47 -1.59 -19.71
N ASP A 5 -0.45 -2.53 -19.95
CA ASP A 5 -1.54 -2.81 -19.01
C ASP A 5 -0.98 -3.42 -17.72
N SER A 6 0.02 -4.30 -17.84
CA SER A 6 0.68 -4.90 -16.68
C SER A 6 1.39 -3.85 -15.84
N TYR A 7 2.08 -2.89 -16.47
CA TYR A 7 2.71 -1.79 -15.74
C TYR A 7 1.69 -0.98 -14.97
N SER A 8 0.57 -0.60 -15.61
CA SER A 8 -0.48 0.20 -14.98
C SER A 8 -1.11 -0.53 -13.80
N ILE A 9 -1.32 -1.84 -13.91
CA ILE A 9 -1.85 -2.66 -12.82
C ILE A 9 -0.89 -2.68 -11.64
N TRP A 10 0.39 -2.91 -11.89
CA TRP A 10 1.42 -2.92 -10.85
C TRP A 10 1.56 -1.56 -10.17
N ARG A 11 1.54 -0.49 -10.97
CA ARG A 11 1.63 0.88 -10.44
C ARG A 11 0.46 1.18 -9.52
N LYS A 12 -0.75 0.87 -9.95
CA LYS A 12 -1.95 1.07 -9.14
C LYS A 12 -1.91 0.25 -7.85
N ALA A 13 -1.49 -1.02 -7.94
CA ALA A 13 -1.37 -1.88 -6.78
C ALA A 13 -0.36 -1.32 -5.78
N CYS A 14 0.76 -0.78 -6.27
CA CYS A 14 1.78 -0.17 -5.43
C CYS A 14 1.26 1.07 -4.70
N VAL A 15 0.55 1.95 -5.40
CA VAL A 15 -0.06 3.14 -4.80
C VAL A 15 -1.07 2.73 -3.72
N ASN A 16 -1.95 1.79 -4.03
CA ASN A 16 -2.93 1.29 -3.07
C ASN A 16 -2.25 0.60 -1.88
N GLY A 17 -1.23 -0.21 -2.13
CA GLY A 17 -0.50 -0.92 -1.10
C GLY A 17 0.28 -0.02 -0.17
N THR A 18 0.56 1.22 -0.60
CA THR A 18 1.22 2.21 0.24
C THR A 18 0.20 2.98 1.08
N LEU A 19 -0.81 3.54 0.45
CA LEU A 19 -1.75 4.45 1.12
C LEU A 19 -2.76 3.71 1.99
N ASN A 20 -3.30 2.59 1.51
CA ASN A 20 -4.42 1.92 2.18
C ASN A 20 -4.07 1.45 3.58
N GLY A 21 -3.01 0.66 3.70
CA GLY A 21 -2.63 0.07 4.98
C GLY A 21 -2.13 1.11 5.97
N LEU A 22 -1.30 2.03 5.52
CA LEU A 22 -0.75 3.06 6.41
C LEU A 22 -1.85 3.95 6.98
N CYS A 23 -2.75 4.45 6.15
CA CYS A 23 -3.85 5.30 6.63
C CYS A 23 -4.80 4.53 7.56
N THR A 24 -5.03 3.25 7.29
CA THR A 24 -5.89 2.41 8.12
C THR A 24 -5.28 2.19 9.51
N ILE A 25 -3.98 1.86 9.56
CA ILE A 25 -3.29 1.61 10.81
C ILE A 25 -3.11 2.89 11.62
N LEU A 26 -2.77 3.99 10.95
CA LEU A 26 -2.55 5.26 11.63
C LEU A 26 -3.86 6.00 11.92
N ASP A 27 -4.97 5.51 11.39
CA ASP A 27 -6.30 6.12 11.54
C ASP A 27 -6.27 7.59 11.11
N CYS A 28 -5.86 7.83 9.86
CA CYS A 28 -5.68 9.18 9.34
C CYS A 28 -6.06 9.25 7.86
N ASN A 29 -6.23 10.47 7.36
CA ASN A 29 -6.40 10.70 5.94
C ASN A 29 -5.03 10.77 5.23
N ILE A 30 -5.05 10.90 3.92
CA ILE A 30 -3.85 10.88 3.09
C ILE A 30 -2.93 12.08 3.39
N ALA A 31 -3.51 13.27 3.58
CA ALA A 31 -2.74 14.47 3.90
C ALA A 31 -2.03 14.35 5.25
N GLU A 32 -2.72 13.79 6.24
CA GLU A 32 -2.15 13.59 7.57
C GLU A 32 -0.98 12.62 7.54
N LEU A 33 -1.09 11.53 6.75
CA LEU A 33 0.01 10.62 6.53
C LEU A 33 1.21 11.36 5.92
N GLY A 34 0.98 12.11 4.85
CA GLY A 34 2.03 12.81 4.12
C GLY A 34 2.75 13.88 4.94
N ALA A 35 2.10 14.41 5.97
CA ALA A 35 2.68 15.44 6.84
C ALA A 35 3.68 14.88 7.85
N GLN A 36 3.76 13.56 8.02
CA GLN A 36 4.62 12.96 9.02
C GLN A 36 6.07 12.87 8.55
N LYS A 37 7.01 13.03 9.47
CA LYS A 37 8.44 12.93 9.15
C LYS A 37 8.82 11.57 8.58
N ALA A 38 8.18 10.52 9.08
CA ALA A 38 8.48 9.15 8.66
C ALA A 38 7.84 8.78 7.32
N ALA A 39 6.97 9.63 6.77
CA ALA A 39 6.19 9.28 5.57
C ALA A 39 7.08 8.92 4.38
N GLU A 40 8.08 9.74 4.08
CA GLU A 40 8.96 9.48 2.93
C GLU A 40 9.65 8.13 3.06
N SER A 41 10.24 7.83 4.20
CA SER A 41 10.96 6.56 4.43
C SER A 41 10.01 5.37 4.33
N MET A 42 8.83 5.43 4.98
CA MET A 42 7.87 4.35 4.94
C MET A 42 7.37 4.10 3.51
N VAL A 43 7.01 5.18 2.82
CA VAL A 43 6.45 5.08 1.47
C VAL A 43 7.50 4.55 0.50
N ARG A 44 8.72 5.11 0.51
CA ARG A 44 9.79 4.65 -0.39
C ARG A 44 10.13 3.18 -0.15
N THR A 45 10.12 2.73 1.10
CA THR A 45 10.42 1.33 1.42
C THR A 45 9.34 0.40 0.86
N ILE A 46 8.06 0.74 1.05
CA ILE A 46 6.97 -0.08 0.51
C ILE A 46 7.03 -0.10 -1.02
N VAL A 47 7.28 1.05 -1.65
CA VAL A 47 7.43 1.12 -3.11
C VAL A 47 8.57 0.21 -3.58
N SER A 48 9.70 0.21 -2.87
CA SER A 48 10.84 -0.64 -3.24
C SER A 48 10.51 -2.14 -3.13
N GLU A 49 9.71 -2.52 -2.14
CA GLU A 49 9.29 -3.92 -1.99
C GLU A 49 8.38 -4.34 -3.16
N PHE A 50 7.41 -3.51 -3.52
CA PHE A 50 6.58 -3.76 -4.70
C PHE A 50 7.44 -3.85 -5.97
N ALA A 51 8.38 -2.92 -6.14
CA ALA A 51 9.24 -2.89 -7.32
C ALA A 51 10.12 -4.15 -7.43
N SER A 52 10.63 -4.65 -6.30
CA SER A 52 11.45 -5.85 -6.29
C SER A 52 10.67 -7.08 -6.78
N ILE A 53 9.43 -7.20 -6.37
CA ILE A 53 8.57 -8.30 -6.79
C ILE A 53 8.14 -8.13 -8.25
N ALA A 54 7.75 -6.91 -8.63
CA ALA A 54 7.36 -6.62 -10.03
C ALA A 54 8.48 -6.99 -11.00
N ALA A 55 9.74 -6.69 -10.65
CA ALA A 55 10.90 -7.00 -11.48
C ALA A 55 11.02 -8.50 -11.73
N LYS A 56 10.72 -9.34 -10.72
CA LYS A 56 10.71 -10.79 -10.88
C LYS A 56 9.62 -11.27 -11.85
N GLU A 57 8.59 -10.47 -12.03
CA GLU A 57 7.48 -10.80 -12.94
C GLU A 57 7.60 -10.03 -14.26
N GLY A 58 8.76 -9.45 -14.53
CA GLY A 58 9.08 -8.82 -15.82
C GLY A 58 8.64 -7.36 -15.93
N ILE A 59 8.23 -6.72 -14.84
CA ILE A 59 7.78 -5.34 -14.86
C ILE A 59 8.75 -4.48 -14.04
N ILE A 60 9.33 -3.47 -14.69
CA ILE A 60 10.27 -2.55 -14.05
C ILE A 60 9.52 -1.27 -13.67
N LEU A 61 9.15 -1.14 -12.40
CA LEU A 61 8.49 0.06 -11.90
C LEU A 61 9.51 1.20 -11.76
N ASP A 62 9.13 2.38 -12.21
CA ASP A 62 9.90 3.61 -11.96
C ASP A 62 9.57 4.08 -10.54
N GLN A 63 10.42 3.72 -9.57
CA GLN A 63 10.17 3.96 -8.16
C GLN A 63 10.04 5.44 -7.84
N GLU A 64 10.85 6.29 -8.47
CA GLU A 64 10.79 7.73 -8.22
C GLU A 64 9.48 8.32 -8.74
N GLU A 65 9.04 7.91 -9.93
CA GLU A 65 7.77 8.38 -10.50
C GLU A 65 6.59 7.96 -9.61
N VAL A 66 6.60 6.70 -9.15
CA VAL A 66 5.54 6.19 -8.27
C VAL A 66 5.52 6.96 -6.95
N TYR A 67 6.70 7.19 -6.36
CA TYR A 67 6.80 7.97 -5.14
C TYR A 67 6.27 9.39 -5.34
N GLN A 68 6.69 10.07 -6.41
CA GLN A 68 6.23 11.44 -6.68
C GLN A 68 4.71 11.48 -6.90
N HIS A 69 4.16 10.48 -7.57
CA HIS A 69 2.71 10.39 -7.71
C HIS A 69 2.02 10.25 -6.35
N ILE A 70 2.53 9.36 -5.48
CA ILE A 70 1.98 9.19 -4.14
C ILE A 70 2.07 10.51 -3.36
N ALA A 71 3.21 11.17 -3.40
CA ALA A 71 3.40 12.44 -2.70
C ALA A 71 2.43 13.52 -3.21
N SER A 72 2.12 13.51 -4.50
CA SER A 72 1.16 14.47 -5.07
C SER A 72 -0.25 14.29 -4.51
N THR A 73 -0.60 13.09 -4.04
CA THR A 73 -1.92 12.83 -3.47
C THR A 73 -2.10 13.43 -2.08
N TYR A 74 -1.01 13.83 -1.41
CA TYR A 74 -1.08 14.42 -0.08
C TYR A 74 -1.74 15.80 -0.09
N ASP A 75 -1.70 16.49 -1.23
CA ASP A 75 -2.24 17.83 -1.35
C ASP A 75 -3.76 17.83 -1.10
N PRO A 76 -4.28 18.67 -0.17
CA PRO A 76 -5.73 18.80 0.04
C PRO A 76 -6.50 19.18 -1.23
N ASP A 77 -5.87 19.89 -2.17
CA ASP A 77 -6.49 20.23 -3.45
C ASP A 77 -6.55 19.04 -4.42
N ASN A 78 -5.84 17.95 -4.11
CA ASN A 78 -5.96 16.68 -4.78
C ASN A 78 -6.88 15.78 -3.93
N ILE A 79 -6.38 14.64 -3.45
CA ILE A 79 -7.17 13.71 -2.64
C ILE A 79 -6.68 13.62 -1.19
N GLY A 80 -5.87 14.60 -0.74
CA GLY A 80 -5.26 14.54 0.59
C GLY A 80 -6.26 14.42 1.74
N LEU A 81 -7.44 15.04 1.60
CA LEU A 81 -8.48 14.97 2.64
C LEU A 81 -9.32 13.69 2.58
N HIS A 82 -9.06 12.83 1.60
CA HIS A 82 -9.78 11.56 1.45
C HIS A 82 -9.22 10.47 2.35
N TYR A 83 -10.05 9.49 2.64
CA TYR A 83 -9.66 8.26 3.31
C TYR A 83 -9.69 7.12 2.29
N PRO A 84 -8.62 6.30 2.22
CA PRO A 84 -8.59 5.18 1.27
C PRO A 84 -9.71 4.18 1.49
N SER A 85 -9.98 3.36 0.47
CA SER A 85 -11.07 2.38 0.53
C SER A 85 -10.92 1.39 1.69
N MET A 86 -9.69 0.96 2.00
CA MET A 86 -9.44 0.04 3.12
C MET A 86 -9.83 0.67 4.45
N TYR A 87 -9.52 1.95 4.64
CA TYR A 87 -9.95 2.70 5.83
C TYR A 87 -11.48 2.69 5.93
N GLN A 88 -12.15 2.94 4.82
CA GLN A 88 -13.62 2.96 4.80
C GLN A 88 -14.21 1.59 5.13
N ASP A 89 -13.62 0.52 4.59
CA ASP A 89 -14.07 -0.84 4.87
C ASP A 89 -13.90 -1.18 6.35
N LEU A 90 -12.73 -0.98 6.91
CA LEU A 90 -12.41 -1.44 8.25
C LEU A 90 -12.87 -0.46 9.33
N ILE A 91 -12.45 0.79 9.23
CA ILE A 91 -12.69 1.75 10.32
C ILE A 91 -14.15 2.21 10.35
N LYS A 92 -14.73 2.50 9.20
CA LYS A 92 -16.10 3.01 9.14
C LYS A 92 -17.15 1.91 9.15
N ASN A 93 -16.88 0.81 8.46
CA ASN A 93 -17.90 -0.21 8.22
C ASN A 93 -17.63 -1.55 8.90
N HIS A 94 -16.52 -1.70 9.60
CA HIS A 94 -16.10 -2.93 10.29
C HIS A 94 -16.17 -4.16 9.38
N ARG A 95 -15.76 -3.99 8.11
CA ARG A 95 -15.66 -5.08 7.15
C ARG A 95 -14.21 -5.54 7.03
N LEU A 96 -14.04 -6.83 6.73
CA LEU A 96 -12.72 -7.36 6.40
C LEU A 96 -12.14 -6.63 5.20
N THR A 97 -10.82 -6.45 5.21
CA THR A 97 -10.12 -5.71 4.16
C THR A 97 -9.59 -6.63 3.08
N GLU A 98 -9.08 -6.03 2.00
CA GLU A 98 -8.41 -6.74 0.91
C GLU A 98 -6.89 -6.83 1.10
N ILE A 99 -6.40 -6.65 2.33
CA ILE A 99 -4.95 -6.60 2.58
C ILE A 99 -4.22 -7.84 2.04
N ASP A 100 -4.83 -9.02 2.10
CA ASP A 100 -4.22 -10.26 1.62
C ASP A 100 -3.97 -10.23 0.11
N TYR A 101 -4.74 -9.45 -0.64
CA TYR A 101 -4.62 -9.35 -2.10
C TYR A 101 -3.75 -8.18 -2.53
N ILE A 102 -3.28 -7.36 -1.60
CA ILE A 102 -2.43 -6.19 -1.85
C ILE A 102 -1.06 -6.44 -1.23
N ASN A 103 -0.81 -5.97 -0.01
CA ASN A 103 0.48 -6.17 0.66
C ASN A 103 0.74 -7.64 0.99
N GLY A 104 -0.29 -8.38 1.34
CA GLY A 104 -0.18 -9.81 1.59
C GLY A 104 0.24 -10.60 0.35
N ALA A 105 -0.22 -10.18 -0.83
CA ALA A 105 0.22 -10.80 -2.07
C ALA A 105 1.72 -10.58 -2.32
N ILE A 106 2.23 -9.39 -2.03
CA ILE A 106 3.66 -9.07 -2.14
C ILE A 106 4.46 -9.92 -1.16
N TRP A 107 3.99 -10.06 0.06
CA TRP A 107 4.63 -10.90 1.07
C TRP A 107 4.73 -12.36 0.59
N ARG A 108 3.63 -12.95 0.11
CA ARG A 108 3.63 -14.33 -0.39
C ARG A 108 4.56 -14.50 -1.60
N LYS A 109 4.56 -13.55 -2.52
CA LYS A 109 5.46 -13.60 -3.69
C LYS A 109 6.92 -13.42 -3.27
N GLY A 110 7.17 -12.62 -2.24
CA GLY A 110 8.51 -12.50 -1.68
C GLY A 110 9.02 -13.83 -1.16
N GLN A 111 8.19 -14.58 -0.47
CA GLN A 111 8.54 -15.92 0.00
C GLN A 111 8.83 -16.87 -1.18
N LYS A 112 8.00 -16.80 -2.23
CA LYS A 112 8.18 -17.61 -3.43
C LYS A 112 9.50 -17.29 -4.15
N TYR A 113 9.87 -16.03 -4.23
CA TYR A 113 11.05 -15.55 -4.98
C TYR A 113 12.29 -15.38 -4.10
N ASP A 114 12.19 -15.70 -2.80
CA ASP A 114 13.26 -15.51 -1.82
C ASP A 114 13.72 -14.04 -1.74
N ILE A 115 12.74 -13.13 -1.71
CA ILE A 115 12.94 -11.69 -1.57
C ILE A 115 12.27 -11.24 -0.29
N ALA A 116 13.02 -10.55 0.58
CA ALA A 116 12.48 -10.00 1.81
C ALA A 116 11.54 -8.84 1.52
N THR A 117 10.34 -8.87 2.12
CA THR A 117 9.36 -7.79 2.02
C THR A 117 8.84 -7.46 3.42
N PRO A 118 9.72 -6.97 4.31
CA PRO A 118 9.37 -6.86 5.74
C PRO A 118 8.26 -5.84 6.01
N TYR A 119 8.19 -4.74 5.28
CA TYR A 119 7.14 -3.76 5.51
C TYR A 119 5.78 -4.28 5.05
N CYS A 120 5.71 -4.91 3.88
CA CYS A 120 4.46 -5.51 3.40
C CYS A 120 4.00 -6.63 4.34
N ALA A 121 4.92 -7.44 4.83
CA ALA A 121 4.62 -8.51 5.79
C ALA A 121 4.05 -7.94 7.09
N PHE A 122 4.74 -6.95 7.66
CA PHE A 122 4.34 -6.36 8.94
C PHE A 122 3.01 -5.61 8.82
N LEU A 123 2.85 -4.85 7.74
CA LEU A 123 1.60 -4.12 7.50
C LEU A 123 0.42 -5.07 7.36
N THR A 124 0.60 -6.20 6.67
CA THR A 124 -0.43 -7.23 6.56
C THR A 124 -0.83 -7.75 7.94
N GLN A 125 0.16 -8.04 8.79
CA GLN A 125 -0.09 -8.51 10.16
C GLN A 125 -0.82 -7.46 11.01
N LEU A 126 -0.41 -6.19 10.89
CA LEU A 126 -1.04 -5.09 11.63
C LEU A 126 -2.51 -4.92 11.23
N VAL A 127 -2.80 -4.98 9.93
CA VAL A 127 -4.18 -4.83 9.45
C VAL A 127 -5.03 -6.00 9.94
N HIS A 128 -4.52 -7.24 9.88
CA HIS A 128 -5.26 -8.39 10.41
C HIS A 128 -5.51 -8.28 11.92
N ALA A 129 -4.51 -7.79 12.67
CA ALA A 129 -4.69 -7.57 14.09
C ALA A 129 -5.79 -6.54 14.36
N LYS A 130 -5.82 -5.46 13.60
CA LYS A 130 -6.83 -4.43 13.74
C LYS A 130 -8.22 -4.93 13.35
N GLU A 131 -8.31 -5.75 12.31
CA GLU A 131 -9.56 -6.43 11.94
C GLU A 131 -10.10 -7.23 13.13
N GLY A 132 -9.24 -8.00 13.78
CA GLY A 132 -9.62 -8.79 14.94
C GLY A 132 -10.08 -7.94 16.12
N ILE A 133 -9.35 -6.87 16.42
CA ILE A 133 -9.68 -5.94 17.51
C ILE A 133 -11.03 -5.29 17.27
N LEU A 134 -11.33 -4.90 16.04
CA LEU A 134 -12.57 -4.21 15.69
C LEU A 134 -13.74 -5.17 15.43
N GLY A 135 -13.48 -6.48 15.45
CA GLY A 135 -14.52 -7.48 15.18
C GLY A 135 -15.05 -7.42 13.76
N ALA A 136 -14.17 -7.18 12.79
CA ALA A 136 -14.56 -7.05 11.38
C ALA A 136 -15.03 -8.39 10.81
N GLU A 137 -16.02 -8.32 9.93
CA GLU A 137 -16.61 -9.49 9.29
C GLU A 137 -16.80 -9.27 7.79
#